data_0eb84482653607a289f0115d66d4c179
#
_entry.id   0eb84482653607a289f0115d66d4c179
#
_cell.length_a   1.000
_cell.length_b   1.000
_cell.length_c   1.000
_cell.angle_alpha   90.00
_cell.angle_beta   90.00
_cell.angle_gamma   90.00
#
_symmetry.space_group_name_H-M   'P 1'
#
loop_
_entity.id
_entity.type
_entity.pdbx_description
1 polymer ?
#
loop_
_entity_poly.entity_id
_entity_poly.type
_entity_poly.pdbx_seq_one_letter_code
_entity_poly.pdbx_strand_id
1 'polypeptide(L)'
;MKLDKMEVFCAVARNLSFSKAAEECHIAQSAISQQIRQLEEELGFLLFERSTRRVNITEAGQSLYDDCVRIMESLENATIRATAISAGKRSTLTVGIEGLIQADVRVAAIQRFEQAHREIQVVPKQLDPNEKYSQLVSGEVDLVFDLPRYYSLNHSITAVGQVKNEHVVMVSRSHPLAGERRVSKQRLAEFTTFLGGISSVESYLMQQYVEYLRTDGISTRKVIYVPNQDVATMMVALNQGCNILPRMRTHWWSEETFAFVELEEPFYIESAWLYSRKNENPALRDFVEMIRKESEAAEA
;
A
#
# COMPACT_ATOMS: atom_id res chain seq x y z
N MET A 1 -10.31 -23.55 -19.37
CA MET A 1 -9.74 -23.69 -17.99
C MET A 1 -10.86 -23.53 -16.98
N LYS A 2 -10.98 -24.41 -15.97
CA LYS A 2 -11.98 -24.31 -14.88
C LYS A 2 -11.35 -23.61 -13.66
N LEU A 3 -12.18 -23.03 -12.79
CA LEU A 3 -11.73 -22.29 -11.61
C LEU A 3 -10.86 -23.13 -10.69
N ASP A 4 -11.30 -24.36 -10.41
CA ASP A 4 -10.54 -25.31 -9.55
C ASP A 4 -9.11 -25.56 -10.08
N LYS A 5 -8.95 -25.62 -11.42
CA LYS A 5 -7.61 -25.77 -12.04
C LYS A 5 -6.76 -24.50 -11.92
N MET A 6 -7.40 -23.32 -11.90
CA MET A 6 -6.70 -22.05 -11.69
C MET A 6 -6.16 -21.97 -10.25
N GLU A 7 -6.96 -22.33 -9.26
CA GLU A 7 -6.54 -22.37 -7.85
C GLU A 7 -5.33 -23.27 -7.65
N VAL A 8 -5.40 -24.51 -8.16
CA VAL A 8 -4.30 -25.46 -8.08
C VAL A 8 -3.04 -24.95 -8.79
N PHE A 9 -3.19 -24.35 -9.97
CA PHE A 9 -2.07 -23.75 -10.70
C PHE A 9 -1.43 -22.59 -9.91
N CYS A 10 -2.25 -21.70 -9.39
CA CYS A 10 -1.76 -20.57 -8.57
C CYS A 10 -1.05 -21.06 -7.29
N ALA A 11 -1.55 -22.11 -6.64
CA ALA A 11 -0.90 -22.68 -5.46
C ALA A 11 0.49 -23.27 -5.81
N VAL A 12 0.63 -23.95 -6.94
CA VAL A 12 1.94 -24.49 -7.38
C VAL A 12 2.89 -23.34 -7.76
N ALA A 13 2.40 -22.32 -8.48
CA ALA A 13 3.19 -21.18 -8.91
C ALA A 13 3.74 -20.38 -7.71
N ARG A 14 2.91 -20.15 -6.70
CA ARG A 14 3.28 -19.43 -5.46
C ARG A 14 4.32 -20.17 -4.65
N ASN A 15 4.14 -21.49 -4.50
CA ASN A 15 5.00 -22.31 -3.66
C ASN A 15 6.26 -22.84 -4.37
N LEU A 16 6.28 -22.86 -5.70
CA LEU A 16 7.27 -23.55 -6.54
C LEU A 16 7.53 -25.01 -6.05
N SER A 17 6.46 -25.64 -5.53
CA SER A 17 6.49 -26.95 -4.91
C SER A 17 5.13 -27.63 -5.00
N PHE A 18 5.08 -28.79 -5.67
CA PHE A 18 3.86 -29.60 -5.76
C PHE A 18 3.40 -30.16 -4.40
N SER A 19 4.33 -30.47 -3.50
CA SER A 19 4.00 -30.97 -2.16
C SER A 19 3.39 -29.89 -1.28
N LYS A 20 3.98 -28.69 -1.25
CA LYS A 20 3.42 -27.56 -0.50
C LYS A 20 2.07 -27.10 -1.06
N ALA A 21 1.92 -27.07 -2.38
CA ALA A 21 0.64 -26.78 -3.01
C ALA A 21 -0.43 -27.81 -2.65
N ALA A 22 -0.05 -29.09 -2.53
CA ALA A 22 -0.95 -30.17 -2.11
C ALA A 22 -1.43 -29.98 -0.66
N GLU A 23 -0.54 -29.56 0.23
CA GLU A 23 -0.88 -29.21 1.62
C GLU A 23 -1.82 -28.00 1.67
N GLU A 24 -1.53 -26.95 0.90
CA GLU A 24 -2.36 -25.74 0.80
C GLU A 24 -3.76 -26.03 0.26
N CYS A 25 -3.86 -26.83 -0.80
CA CYS A 25 -5.13 -27.21 -1.43
C CYS A 25 -5.86 -28.38 -0.72
N HIS A 26 -5.28 -28.96 0.31
CA HIS A 26 -5.82 -30.13 1.03
C HIS A 26 -6.14 -31.33 0.14
N ILE A 27 -5.32 -31.60 -0.89
CA ILE A 27 -5.46 -32.76 -1.80
C ILE A 27 -4.12 -33.50 -1.96
N ALA A 28 -4.16 -34.70 -2.53
CA ALA A 28 -2.95 -35.49 -2.73
C ALA A 28 -2.02 -34.82 -3.77
N GLN A 29 -0.70 -34.89 -3.55
CA GLN A 29 0.30 -34.36 -4.48
C GLN A 29 0.18 -34.99 -5.90
N SER A 30 -0.21 -36.28 -6.00
CA SER A 30 -0.47 -36.91 -7.28
C SER A 30 -1.62 -36.27 -8.05
N ALA A 31 -2.66 -35.80 -7.34
CA ALA A 31 -3.80 -35.08 -7.92
C ALA A 31 -3.37 -33.71 -8.46
N ILE A 32 -2.59 -32.94 -7.68
CA ILE A 32 -1.98 -31.67 -8.14
C ILE A 32 -1.19 -31.90 -9.43
N SER A 33 -0.28 -32.90 -9.43
CA SER A 33 0.56 -33.20 -10.59
C SER A 33 -0.25 -33.59 -11.82
N GLN A 34 -1.35 -34.33 -11.64
CA GLN A 34 -2.25 -34.69 -12.72
C GLN A 34 -3.04 -33.49 -13.25
N GLN A 35 -3.56 -32.63 -12.38
CA GLN A 35 -4.30 -31.44 -12.78
C GLN A 35 -3.42 -30.46 -13.55
N ILE A 36 -2.19 -30.25 -13.12
CA ILE A 36 -1.24 -29.38 -13.85
C ILE A 36 -0.91 -29.96 -15.21
N ARG A 37 -0.64 -31.27 -15.34
CA ARG A 37 -0.42 -31.89 -16.65
C ARG A 37 -1.61 -31.71 -17.59
N GLN A 38 -2.83 -31.98 -17.10
CA GLN A 38 -4.04 -31.79 -17.90
C GLN A 38 -4.22 -30.33 -18.31
N LEU A 39 -3.84 -29.36 -17.45
CA LEU A 39 -3.90 -27.96 -17.79
C LEU A 39 -2.87 -27.60 -18.89
N GLU A 40 -1.63 -28.07 -18.77
CA GLU A 40 -0.58 -27.90 -19.79
C GLU A 40 -0.99 -28.54 -21.14
N GLU A 41 -1.62 -29.71 -21.11
CA GLU A 41 -2.17 -30.35 -22.30
C GLU A 41 -3.32 -29.55 -22.94
N GLU A 42 -4.25 -29.02 -22.13
CA GLU A 42 -5.34 -28.14 -22.61
C GLU A 42 -4.84 -26.85 -23.23
N LEU A 43 -3.76 -26.29 -22.68
CA LEU A 43 -3.18 -25.02 -23.14
C LEU A 43 -2.20 -25.20 -24.31
N GLY A 44 -1.61 -26.39 -24.46
CA GLY A 44 -0.64 -26.71 -25.50
C GLY A 44 0.78 -26.17 -25.23
N PHE A 45 1.06 -25.74 -24.00
CA PHE A 45 2.39 -25.30 -23.56
C PHE A 45 2.64 -25.61 -22.09
N LEU A 46 3.93 -25.67 -21.70
CA LEU A 46 4.32 -25.96 -20.34
C LEU A 46 4.20 -24.70 -19.46
N LEU A 47 3.67 -24.89 -18.26
CA LEU A 47 3.58 -23.88 -17.22
C LEU A 47 4.77 -23.95 -16.27
N PHE A 48 5.34 -25.16 -16.09
CA PHE A 48 6.47 -25.38 -15.21
C PHE A 48 7.58 -26.19 -15.91
N GLU A 49 8.81 -25.80 -15.65
CA GLU A 49 9.98 -26.60 -15.94
C GLU A 49 10.29 -27.52 -14.74
N ARG A 50 10.30 -28.82 -14.99
CA ARG A 50 10.53 -29.83 -13.96
C ARG A 50 11.94 -30.36 -14.08
N SER A 51 12.76 -30.10 -13.09
CA SER A 51 14.00 -30.85 -12.88
C SER A 51 13.85 -31.77 -11.66
N THR A 52 14.74 -32.76 -11.54
CA THR A 52 14.74 -33.68 -10.38
C THR A 52 14.94 -32.99 -9.03
N ARG A 53 15.31 -31.68 -9.02
CA ARG A 53 15.63 -30.94 -7.80
C ARG A 53 14.85 -29.65 -7.61
N ARG A 54 14.22 -29.11 -8.66
CA ARG A 54 13.53 -27.82 -8.61
C ARG A 54 12.34 -27.76 -9.56
N VAL A 55 11.34 -27.02 -9.14
CA VAL A 55 10.19 -26.59 -9.98
C VAL A 55 10.40 -25.11 -10.25
N ASN A 56 10.48 -24.74 -11.52
CA ASN A 56 10.51 -23.35 -11.95
C ASN A 56 9.27 -23.05 -12.78
N ILE A 57 8.76 -21.86 -12.70
CA ILE A 57 7.68 -21.39 -13.58
C ILE A 57 8.28 -20.95 -14.91
N THR A 58 7.63 -21.26 -16.04
CA THR A 58 8.04 -20.74 -17.37
C THR A 58 7.60 -19.29 -17.55
N GLU A 59 8.12 -18.58 -18.57
CA GLU A 59 7.63 -17.23 -18.90
C GLU A 59 6.13 -17.24 -19.22
N ALA A 60 5.66 -18.24 -19.98
CA ALA A 60 4.23 -18.41 -20.27
C ALA A 60 3.43 -18.72 -19.00
N GLY A 61 4.00 -19.53 -18.10
CA GLY A 61 3.41 -19.83 -16.80
C GLY A 61 3.32 -18.57 -15.93
N GLN A 62 4.36 -17.74 -15.88
CA GLN A 62 4.34 -16.50 -15.10
C GLN A 62 3.28 -15.53 -15.63
N SER A 63 3.22 -15.32 -16.93
CA SER A 63 2.19 -14.47 -17.54
C SER A 63 0.78 -14.96 -17.23
N LEU A 64 0.54 -16.29 -17.32
CA LEU A 64 -0.76 -16.87 -16.97
C LEU A 64 -1.06 -16.75 -15.47
N TYR A 65 -0.05 -16.91 -14.59
CA TYR A 65 -0.20 -16.77 -13.14
C TYR A 65 -0.68 -15.37 -12.76
N ASP A 66 -0.06 -14.33 -13.31
CA ASP A 66 -0.43 -12.96 -13.05
C ASP A 66 -1.88 -12.65 -13.48
N ASP A 67 -2.31 -13.22 -14.62
CA ASP A 67 -3.70 -13.10 -15.09
C ASP A 67 -4.68 -13.91 -14.21
N CYS A 68 -4.31 -15.13 -13.81
CA CYS A 68 -5.14 -15.97 -12.95
C CYS A 68 -5.38 -15.34 -11.58
N VAL A 69 -4.36 -14.73 -10.98
CA VAL A 69 -4.49 -14.00 -9.70
C VAL A 69 -5.53 -12.90 -9.85
N ARG A 70 -5.43 -12.06 -10.90
CA ARG A 70 -6.39 -10.97 -11.15
C ARG A 70 -7.83 -11.47 -11.37
N ILE A 71 -8.02 -12.59 -12.06
CA ILE A 71 -9.34 -13.17 -12.27
C ILE A 71 -9.94 -13.68 -10.95
N MET A 72 -9.15 -14.35 -10.12
CA MET A 72 -9.59 -14.87 -8.82
C MET A 72 -9.99 -13.71 -7.88
N GLU A 73 -9.21 -12.66 -7.82
CA GLU A 73 -9.53 -11.44 -7.05
C GLU A 73 -10.79 -10.75 -7.56
N SER A 74 -10.97 -10.70 -8.89
CA SER A 74 -12.19 -10.13 -9.50
C SER A 74 -13.43 -10.94 -9.12
N LEU A 75 -13.32 -12.27 -9.06
CA LEU A 75 -14.40 -13.14 -8.62
C LEU A 75 -14.72 -12.96 -7.14
N GLU A 76 -13.71 -12.87 -6.29
CA GLU A 76 -13.89 -12.60 -4.86
C GLU A 76 -14.63 -11.27 -4.65
N ASN A 77 -14.20 -10.21 -5.32
CA ASN A 77 -14.87 -8.91 -5.26
C ASN A 77 -16.32 -8.96 -5.76
N ALA A 78 -16.60 -9.74 -6.81
CA ALA A 78 -17.98 -9.95 -7.29
C ALA A 78 -18.83 -10.66 -6.24
N THR A 79 -18.25 -11.65 -5.56
CA THR A 79 -18.92 -12.39 -4.47
C THR A 79 -19.22 -11.48 -3.28
N ILE A 80 -18.26 -10.65 -2.88
CA ILE A 80 -18.45 -9.65 -1.80
C ILE A 80 -19.60 -8.71 -2.15
N ARG A 81 -19.63 -8.16 -3.39
CA ARG A 81 -20.72 -7.29 -3.84
C ARG A 81 -22.08 -7.99 -3.82
N ALA A 82 -22.14 -9.22 -4.33
CA ALA A 82 -23.38 -10.00 -4.34
C ALA A 82 -23.88 -10.30 -2.93
N THR A 83 -22.98 -10.63 -2.02
CA THR A 83 -23.28 -10.87 -0.59
C THR A 83 -23.81 -9.60 0.07
N ALA A 84 -23.19 -8.44 -0.18
CA ALA A 84 -23.67 -7.16 0.34
C ALA A 84 -25.10 -6.84 -0.15
N ILE A 85 -25.37 -7.02 -1.44
CA ILE A 85 -26.71 -6.83 -2.01
C ILE A 85 -27.72 -7.80 -1.38
N SER A 86 -27.36 -9.07 -1.21
CA SER A 86 -28.19 -10.07 -0.54
C SER A 86 -28.50 -9.72 0.92
N ALA A 87 -27.60 -9.03 1.59
CA ALA A 87 -27.78 -8.50 2.94
C ALA A 87 -28.54 -7.16 2.99
N GLY A 88 -29.15 -6.73 1.88
CA GLY A 88 -29.94 -5.50 1.78
C GLY A 88 -29.12 -4.22 1.60
N LYS A 89 -27.84 -4.33 1.28
CA LYS A 89 -27.01 -3.17 0.92
C LYS A 89 -27.25 -2.77 -0.54
N ARG A 90 -27.32 -1.47 -0.79
CA ARG A 90 -27.49 -0.91 -2.15
C ARG A 90 -26.25 -1.08 -3.01
N SER A 91 -25.07 -0.94 -2.39
CA SER A 91 -23.77 -0.93 -3.08
C SER A 91 -22.63 -1.23 -2.10
N THR A 92 -21.47 -1.48 -2.65
CA THR A 92 -20.20 -1.58 -1.89
C THR A 92 -19.24 -0.49 -2.33
N LEU A 93 -18.40 -0.01 -1.41
CA LEU A 93 -17.28 0.87 -1.66
C LEU A 93 -15.99 0.16 -1.23
N THR A 94 -15.16 -0.28 -2.19
CA THR A 94 -13.92 -0.98 -1.90
C THR A 94 -12.79 0.02 -1.72
N VAL A 95 -12.23 0.06 -0.51
CA VAL A 95 -11.14 0.98 -0.14
C VAL A 95 -9.83 0.22 -0.06
N GLY A 96 -8.90 0.57 -0.94
CA GLY A 96 -7.56 0.02 -0.92
C GLY A 96 -6.73 0.52 0.26
N ILE A 97 -6.07 -0.41 0.96
CA ILE A 97 -5.26 -0.12 2.14
C ILE A 97 -3.84 -0.63 1.94
N GLU A 98 -2.87 0.27 2.07
CA GLU A 98 -1.46 -0.06 2.14
C GLU A 98 -0.90 0.44 3.48
N GLY A 99 -0.51 -0.50 4.33
CA GLY A 99 0.01 -0.18 5.66
C GLY A 99 -0.93 0.69 6.51
N LEU A 100 -0.38 1.26 7.58
CA LEU A 100 -1.14 2.07 8.55
C LEU A 100 -0.94 3.58 8.34
N ILE A 101 -0.42 4.01 7.20
CA ILE A 101 -0.18 5.44 6.93
C ILE A 101 -1.50 6.20 6.99
N GLN A 102 -1.56 7.21 7.87
CA GLN A 102 -2.71 8.11 8.05
C GLN A 102 -4.03 7.37 8.35
N ALA A 103 -3.95 6.28 9.13
CA ALA A 103 -5.12 5.49 9.50
C ALA A 103 -6.23 6.36 10.11
N ASP A 104 -5.89 7.33 10.97
CA ASP A 104 -6.88 8.18 11.66
C ASP A 104 -7.71 9.01 10.68
N VAL A 105 -7.09 9.66 9.70
CA VAL A 105 -7.79 10.47 8.69
C VAL A 105 -8.67 9.60 7.81
N ARG A 106 -8.15 8.43 7.41
CA ARG A 106 -8.91 7.47 6.58
C ARG A 106 -10.10 6.90 7.32
N VAL A 107 -9.86 6.42 8.54
CA VAL A 107 -10.90 5.82 9.38
C VAL A 107 -12.00 6.84 9.69
N ALA A 108 -11.64 8.07 10.06
CA ALA A 108 -12.62 9.12 10.33
C ALA A 108 -13.49 9.45 9.12
N ALA A 109 -12.90 9.55 7.92
CA ALA A 109 -13.67 9.80 6.70
C ALA A 109 -14.61 8.64 6.35
N ILE A 110 -14.13 7.40 6.48
CA ILE A 110 -14.92 6.19 6.24
C ILE A 110 -16.07 6.08 7.24
N GLN A 111 -15.82 6.33 8.53
CA GLN A 111 -16.86 6.29 9.56
C GLN A 111 -17.97 7.32 9.31
N ARG A 112 -17.61 8.55 8.92
CA ARG A 112 -18.61 9.57 8.56
C ARG A 112 -19.42 9.15 7.35
N PHE A 113 -18.77 8.55 6.35
CA PHE A 113 -19.44 8.04 5.16
C PHE A 113 -20.43 6.91 5.50
N GLU A 114 -20.04 5.92 6.29
CA GLU A 114 -20.92 4.82 6.72
C GLU A 114 -22.08 5.29 7.58
N GLN A 115 -21.89 6.33 8.39
CA GLN A 115 -22.96 6.93 9.18
C GLN A 115 -24.01 7.63 8.29
N ALA A 116 -23.55 8.31 7.23
CA ALA A 116 -24.41 9.03 6.29
C ALA A 116 -25.08 8.09 5.26
N HIS A 117 -24.43 6.98 4.91
CA HIS A 117 -24.83 6.04 3.85
C HIS A 117 -24.92 4.61 4.37
N ARG A 118 -25.86 4.35 5.30
CA ARG A 118 -26.01 3.02 5.94
C ARG A 118 -26.34 1.89 4.98
N GLU A 119 -26.85 2.22 3.79
CA GLU A 119 -27.15 1.30 2.70
C GLU A 119 -25.91 0.89 1.88
N ILE A 120 -24.76 1.55 2.09
CA ILE A 120 -23.50 1.22 1.44
C ILE A 120 -22.62 0.46 2.42
N GLN A 121 -21.97 -0.61 1.95
CA GLN A 121 -20.96 -1.34 2.72
C GLN A 121 -19.58 -0.89 2.28
N VAL A 122 -18.77 -0.42 3.22
CA VAL A 122 -17.35 -0.18 2.96
C VAL A 122 -16.56 -1.48 3.16
N VAL A 123 -15.73 -1.84 2.17
CA VAL A 123 -14.94 -3.07 2.17
C VAL A 123 -13.46 -2.68 2.08
N PRO A 124 -12.69 -2.84 3.17
CA PRO A 124 -11.23 -2.65 3.10
C PRO A 124 -10.60 -3.80 2.33
N LYS A 125 -9.66 -3.47 1.41
CA LYS A 125 -8.88 -4.44 0.66
C LYS A 125 -7.40 -4.13 0.79
N GLN A 126 -6.60 -5.14 1.14
CA GLN A 126 -5.14 -5.02 1.14
C GLN A 126 -4.65 -4.76 -0.29
N LEU A 127 -3.81 -3.75 -0.46
CA LEU A 127 -3.16 -3.47 -1.74
C LEU A 127 -1.82 -4.19 -1.86
N ASP A 128 -1.54 -4.68 -3.07
CA ASP A 128 -0.16 -4.97 -3.47
C ASP A 128 0.54 -3.65 -3.83
N PRO A 129 1.67 -3.32 -3.18
CA PRO A 129 2.40 -2.09 -3.46
C PRO A 129 2.81 -1.91 -4.93
N ASN A 130 3.04 -3.01 -5.65
CA ASN A 130 3.45 -2.99 -7.05
C ASN A 130 2.26 -2.88 -8.01
N GLU A 131 1.07 -3.32 -7.60
CA GLU A 131 -0.13 -3.38 -8.43
C GLU A 131 -1.19 -2.31 -8.07
N LYS A 132 -0.96 -1.56 -7.02
CA LYS A 132 -1.88 -0.54 -6.49
C LYS A 132 -2.51 0.35 -7.58
N TYR A 133 -1.70 0.76 -8.53
CA TYR A 133 -2.14 1.57 -9.66
C TYR A 133 -3.09 0.79 -10.59
N SER A 134 -2.72 -0.43 -10.99
CA SER A 134 -3.54 -1.26 -11.88
C SER A 134 -4.86 -1.64 -11.21
N GLN A 135 -4.83 -1.94 -9.90
CA GLN A 135 -6.02 -2.25 -9.11
C GLN A 135 -7.01 -1.07 -9.04
N LEU A 136 -6.49 0.17 -8.95
CA LEU A 136 -7.34 1.37 -8.98
C LEU A 136 -7.93 1.62 -10.38
N VAL A 137 -7.14 1.46 -11.44
CA VAL A 137 -7.58 1.69 -12.82
C VAL A 137 -8.55 0.61 -13.31
N SER A 138 -8.35 -0.63 -12.89
CA SER A 138 -9.25 -1.76 -13.23
C SER A 138 -10.59 -1.71 -12.48
N GLY A 139 -10.69 -0.90 -11.41
CA GLY A 139 -11.86 -0.87 -10.54
C GLY A 139 -11.91 -2.02 -9.54
N GLU A 140 -10.81 -2.71 -9.33
CA GLU A 140 -10.66 -3.73 -8.29
C GLU A 140 -10.73 -3.12 -6.89
N VAL A 141 -10.20 -1.91 -6.74
CA VAL A 141 -10.49 -1.00 -5.64
C VAL A 141 -11.09 0.30 -6.18
N ASP A 142 -12.02 0.88 -5.44
CA ASP A 142 -12.71 2.11 -5.85
C ASP A 142 -11.88 3.35 -5.54
N LEU A 143 -11.23 3.35 -4.37
CA LEU A 143 -10.40 4.47 -3.95
C LEU A 143 -9.26 4.03 -3.02
N VAL A 144 -8.23 4.86 -3.00
CA VAL A 144 -7.02 4.70 -2.18
C VAL A 144 -6.66 6.06 -1.59
N PHE A 145 -6.22 6.11 -0.34
CA PHE A 145 -5.65 7.32 0.23
C PHE A 145 -4.13 7.28 0.11
N ASP A 146 -3.57 8.15 -0.75
CA ASP A 146 -2.15 8.13 -1.08
C ASP A 146 -1.64 9.51 -1.56
N LEU A 147 -0.45 9.56 -2.15
CA LEU A 147 0.23 10.77 -2.61
C LEU A 147 -0.27 11.19 -4.00
N PRO A 148 -0.95 12.33 -4.17
CA PRO A 148 -1.54 12.72 -5.45
C PRO A 148 -0.50 12.97 -6.53
N ARG A 149 0.68 13.48 -6.19
CA ARG A 149 1.75 13.76 -7.16
C ARG A 149 2.33 12.52 -7.82
N TYR A 150 2.29 11.38 -7.15
CA TYR A 150 2.76 10.12 -7.70
C TYR A 150 1.95 9.67 -8.93
N TYR A 151 0.66 10.00 -8.94
CA TYR A 151 -0.27 9.64 -10.01
C TYR A 151 -0.58 10.78 -10.99
N SER A 152 0.03 11.96 -10.81
CA SER A 152 -0.24 13.14 -11.63
C SER A 152 0.09 12.96 -13.12
N LEU A 153 0.94 11.99 -13.45
CA LEU A 153 1.31 11.65 -14.83
C LEU A 153 0.27 10.76 -15.52
N ASN A 154 -0.72 10.23 -14.78
CA ASN A 154 -1.75 9.38 -15.39
C ASN A 154 -3.10 10.07 -15.40
N HIS A 155 -3.55 10.43 -16.60
CA HIS A 155 -4.83 11.10 -16.84
C HIS A 155 -6.08 10.28 -16.43
N SER A 156 -5.92 8.98 -16.16
CA SER A 156 -7.02 8.10 -15.72
C SER A 156 -7.33 8.23 -14.24
N ILE A 157 -6.40 8.76 -13.41
CA ILE A 157 -6.60 8.93 -11.98
C ILE A 157 -6.87 10.40 -11.65
N THR A 158 -7.64 10.63 -10.61
CA THR A 158 -7.90 11.95 -10.03
C THR A 158 -7.88 11.87 -8.51
N ALA A 159 -7.79 13.04 -7.86
CA ALA A 159 -7.70 13.15 -6.42
C ALA A 159 -8.80 14.05 -5.86
N VAL A 160 -9.19 13.79 -4.60
CA VAL A 160 -10.09 14.64 -3.81
C VAL A 160 -9.66 14.67 -2.35
N GLY A 161 -9.92 15.76 -1.64
CA GLY A 161 -9.64 15.90 -0.21
C GLY A 161 -8.15 15.86 0.10
N GLN A 162 -7.40 16.84 -0.38
CA GLN A 162 -5.95 16.95 -0.12
C GLN A 162 -5.70 17.30 1.35
N VAL A 163 -4.77 16.57 1.96
CA VAL A 163 -4.33 16.77 3.34
C VAL A 163 -2.82 16.99 3.37
N LYS A 164 -2.39 18.08 3.97
CA LYS A 164 -0.96 18.35 4.23
C LYS A 164 -0.52 17.63 5.50
N ASN A 165 0.46 16.76 5.37
CA ASN A 165 1.01 16.01 6.49
C ASN A 165 2.35 16.60 6.89
N GLU A 166 2.38 17.25 8.05
CA GLU A 166 3.62 17.73 8.65
C GLU A 166 4.49 16.55 9.10
N HIS A 167 5.79 16.64 8.86
CA HIS A 167 6.77 15.65 9.27
C HIS A 167 7.60 16.14 10.44
N VAL A 168 7.98 15.22 11.29
CA VAL A 168 8.84 15.44 12.46
C VAL A 168 10.04 14.49 12.44
N VAL A 169 11.06 14.82 13.20
CA VAL A 169 12.24 13.99 13.37
C VAL A 169 12.05 13.08 14.57
N MET A 170 12.13 11.76 14.35
CA MET A 170 12.14 10.75 15.40
C MET A 170 13.59 10.41 15.78
N VAL A 171 13.87 10.44 17.05
CA VAL A 171 15.17 10.10 17.64
C VAL A 171 15.01 9.21 18.87
N SER A 172 16.06 8.49 19.24
CA SER A 172 16.10 7.82 20.56
C SER A 172 16.07 8.85 21.70
N ARG A 173 15.51 8.51 22.85
CA ARG A 173 15.57 9.35 24.05
C ARG A 173 16.99 9.69 24.51
N SER A 174 17.98 8.88 24.17
CA SER A 174 19.39 9.14 24.45
C SER A 174 20.12 9.95 23.37
N HIS A 175 19.42 10.33 22.28
CA HIS A 175 20.01 11.07 21.18
C HIS A 175 20.25 12.55 21.56
N PRO A 176 21.32 13.22 21.08
CA PRO A 176 21.57 14.63 21.37
C PRO A 176 20.42 15.59 21.05
N LEU A 177 19.59 15.26 20.05
CA LEU A 177 18.42 16.06 19.68
C LEU A 177 17.18 15.81 20.57
N ALA A 178 17.18 14.80 21.44
CA ALA A 178 15.97 14.41 22.19
C ALA A 178 15.43 15.48 23.14
N GLY A 179 16.28 16.41 23.58
CA GLY A 179 15.91 17.55 24.42
C GLY A 179 15.56 18.83 23.65
N GLU A 180 15.75 18.84 22.34
CA GLU A 180 15.46 19.98 21.50
C GLU A 180 13.96 20.02 21.13
N ARG A 181 13.35 21.20 21.17
CA ARG A 181 11.95 21.36 20.71
C ARG A 181 11.89 21.40 19.20
N ARG A 182 12.89 22.05 18.57
CA ARG A 182 12.99 22.20 17.12
C ARG A 182 14.43 21.99 16.68
N VAL A 183 14.58 21.50 15.46
CA VAL A 183 15.88 21.26 14.84
C VAL A 183 15.91 21.90 13.45
N SER A 184 17.00 22.64 13.16
CA SER A 184 17.27 23.16 11.82
C SER A 184 17.76 22.05 10.87
N LYS A 185 17.65 22.26 9.57
CA LYS A 185 18.19 21.35 8.56
C LYS A 185 19.71 21.16 8.71
N GLN A 186 20.45 22.26 9.00
CA GLN A 186 21.88 22.25 9.21
C GLN A 186 22.26 21.32 10.38
N ARG A 187 21.57 21.50 11.50
CA ARG A 187 21.79 20.68 12.70
C ARG A 187 21.42 19.22 12.47
N LEU A 188 20.33 18.96 11.74
CA LEU A 188 19.89 17.61 11.38
C LEU A 188 20.92 16.90 10.50
N ALA A 189 21.56 17.61 9.59
CA ALA A 189 22.58 17.06 8.68
C ALA A 189 23.89 16.62 9.40
N GLU A 190 24.08 16.98 10.66
CA GLU A 190 25.19 16.48 11.47
C GLU A 190 25.00 14.99 11.85
N PHE A 191 23.76 14.48 11.79
CA PHE A 191 23.39 13.12 12.17
C PHE A 191 23.05 12.26 10.95
N THR A 192 23.12 10.95 11.12
CA THR A 192 22.66 10.00 10.11
C THR A 192 21.13 9.99 10.09
N THR A 193 20.53 10.19 8.92
CA THR A 193 19.07 10.07 8.72
C THR A 193 18.79 8.78 7.99
N PHE A 194 18.04 7.87 8.61
CA PHE A 194 17.55 6.65 7.99
C PHE A 194 16.22 6.88 7.32
N LEU A 195 16.10 6.51 6.05
CA LEU A 195 14.86 6.56 5.30
C LEU A 195 14.46 5.13 4.92
N GLY A 196 13.32 4.68 5.42
CA GLY A 196 12.82 3.32 5.17
C GLY A 196 11.95 3.27 3.93
N GLY A 197 12.26 2.33 3.02
CA GLY A 197 11.40 1.97 1.93
C GLY A 197 12.15 1.63 0.63
N ILE A 198 11.63 0.62 -0.08
CA ILE A 198 12.12 0.17 -1.40
C ILE A 198 11.03 0.33 -2.46
N SER A 199 9.76 0.54 -2.07
CA SER A 199 8.66 0.74 -3.02
C SER A 199 8.82 2.05 -3.82
N SER A 200 8.17 2.11 -4.96
CA SER A 200 8.20 3.31 -5.82
C SER A 200 7.61 4.55 -5.12
N VAL A 201 6.63 4.35 -4.23
CA VAL A 201 6.03 5.44 -3.42
C VAL A 201 7.00 5.93 -2.36
N GLU A 202 7.65 5.00 -1.66
CA GLU A 202 8.66 5.32 -0.67
C GLU A 202 9.87 6.00 -1.30
N SER A 203 10.27 5.59 -2.51
CA SER A 203 11.29 6.29 -3.29
C SER A 203 10.91 7.75 -3.60
N TYR A 204 9.63 8.03 -3.86
CA TYR A 204 9.16 9.40 -4.05
C TYR A 204 9.26 10.22 -2.76
N LEU A 205 8.81 9.69 -1.62
CA LEU A 205 8.94 10.34 -0.32
C LEU A 205 10.39 10.66 0.02
N MET A 206 11.28 9.71 -0.25
CA MET A 206 12.73 9.87 -0.08
C MET A 206 13.29 10.99 -0.95
N GLN A 207 12.89 11.06 -2.22
CA GLN A 207 13.29 12.15 -3.13
C GLN A 207 12.83 13.51 -2.60
N GLN A 208 11.59 13.64 -2.15
CA GLN A 208 11.06 14.88 -1.58
C GLN A 208 11.86 15.31 -0.34
N TYR A 209 12.23 14.36 0.51
CA TYR A 209 13.04 14.66 1.69
C TYR A 209 14.47 15.07 1.32
N VAL A 210 15.11 14.36 0.39
CA VAL A 210 16.44 14.72 -0.11
C VAL A 210 16.41 16.11 -0.77
N GLU A 211 15.36 16.42 -1.52
CA GLU A 211 15.14 17.75 -2.12
C GLU A 211 14.98 18.83 -1.06
N TYR A 212 14.17 18.57 -0.03
CA TYR A 212 14.01 19.45 1.11
C TYR A 212 15.34 19.83 1.78
N LEU A 213 16.24 18.88 1.96
CA LEU A 213 17.59 19.13 2.47
C LEU A 213 18.45 19.94 1.47
N ARG A 214 18.40 19.59 0.19
CA ARG A 214 19.21 20.22 -0.86
C ARG A 214 18.85 21.67 -1.14
N THR A 215 17.63 22.09 -0.87
CA THR A 215 17.16 23.46 -1.11
C THR A 215 18.08 24.50 -0.48
N ASP A 216 18.70 24.17 0.67
CA ASP A 216 19.64 25.06 1.37
C ASP A 216 21.11 24.64 1.21
N GLY A 217 21.43 23.85 0.18
CA GLY A 217 22.79 23.38 -0.09
C GLY A 217 23.31 22.35 0.92
N ILE A 218 22.42 21.73 1.70
CA ILE A 218 22.82 20.81 2.77
C ILE A 218 23.24 19.47 2.18
N SER A 219 24.33 18.93 2.71
CA SER A 219 24.88 17.64 2.28
C SER A 219 23.96 16.49 2.67
N THR A 220 23.61 15.65 1.71
CA THR A 220 22.81 14.43 1.91
C THR A 220 23.68 13.18 2.11
N ARG A 221 24.99 13.33 2.36
CA ARG A 221 25.92 12.19 2.52
C ARG A 221 25.59 11.27 3.68
N LYS A 222 24.88 11.77 4.70
CA LYS A 222 24.45 11.00 5.87
C LYS A 222 23.02 10.50 5.76
N VAL A 223 22.39 10.59 4.60
CA VAL A 223 21.08 9.96 4.35
C VAL A 223 21.33 8.52 3.91
N ILE A 224 20.82 7.57 4.68
CA ILE A 224 20.98 6.13 4.44
C ILE A 224 19.60 5.54 4.16
N TYR A 225 19.50 4.86 3.02
CA TYR A 225 18.29 4.11 2.66
C TYR A 225 18.32 2.72 3.29
N VAL A 226 17.22 2.34 3.92
CA VAL A 226 17.04 1.03 4.55
C VAL A 226 15.78 0.36 3.98
N PRO A 227 15.67 -0.99 4.06
CA PRO A 227 14.64 -1.75 3.36
C PRO A 227 13.20 -1.32 3.66
N ASN A 228 12.89 -0.92 4.89
CA ASN A 228 11.55 -0.52 5.31
C ASN A 228 11.61 0.37 6.57
N GLN A 229 10.44 0.88 6.96
CA GLN A 229 10.30 1.75 8.13
C GLN A 229 10.66 1.05 9.45
N ASP A 230 10.46 -0.27 9.56
CA ASP A 230 10.76 -1.01 10.78
C ASP A 230 12.27 -1.05 11.03
N VAL A 231 13.07 -1.24 9.96
CA VAL A 231 14.53 -1.17 10.04
C VAL A 231 14.98 0.24 10.41
N ALA A 232 14.41 1.29 9.80
CA ALA A 232 14.71 2.67 10.18
C ALA A 232 14.41 2.93 11.66
N THR A 233 13.26 2.50 12.15
CA THR A 233 12.85 2.63 13.55
C THR A 233 13.81 1.90 14.50
N MET A 234 14.24 0.69 14.14
CA MET A 234 15.21 -0.07 14.94
C MET A 234 16.56 0.64 15.02
N MET A 235 17.08 1.19 13.90
CA MET A 235 18.33 1.95 13.89
C MET A 235 18.25 3.20 14.79
N VAL A 236 17.10 3.88 14.78
CA VAL A 236 16.85 5.01 15.69
C VAL A 236 16.79 4.55 17.16
N ALA A 237 16.08 3.46 17.47
CA ALA A 237 16.03 2.92 18.83
C ALA A 237 17.41 2.58 19.38
N LEU A 238 18.31 2.08 18.52
CA LEU A 238 19.70 1.80 18.83
C LEU A 238 20.59 3.06 18.89
N ASN A 239 20.01 4.25 18.81
CA ASN A 239 20.69 5.55 18.84
C ASN A 239 21.77 5.71 17.75
N GLN A 240 21.54 5.15 16.56
CA GLN A 240 22.48 5.24 15.44
C GLN A 240 22.19 6.43 14.51
N GLY A 241 21.13 7.18 14.78
CA GLY A 241 20.74 8.36 14.03
C GLY A 241 19.27 8.73 14.24
N CYS A 242 18.68 9.36 13.23
CA CYS A 242 17.29 9.82 13.26
C CYS A 242 16.50 9.29 12.05
N ASN A 243 15.19 9.44 12.12
CA ASN A 243 14.28 9.17 11.00
C ASN A 243 13.29 10.33 10.88
N ILE A 244 12.76 10.56 9.69
CA ILE A 244 11.70 11.54 9.45
C ILE A 244 10.42 10.82 9.09
N LEU A 245 9.34 11.18 9.77
CA LEU A 245 8.05 10.53 9.63
C LEU A 245 6.91 11.55 9.82
N PRO A 246 5.70 11.24 9.30
CA PRO A 246 4.53 12.08 9.53
C PRO A 246 4.22 12.23 11.03
N ARG A 247 3.95 13.47 11.47
CA ARG A 247 3.62 13.80 12.87
C ARG A 247 2.50 12.91 13.43
N MET A 248 1.50 12.60 12.63
CA MET A 248 0.39 11.75 13.02
C MET A 248 0.78 10.31 13.39
N ARG A 249 1.99 9.86 13.07
CA ARG A 249 2.50 8.53 13.46
C ARG A 249 3.15 8.52 14.84
N THR A 250 3.41 9.67 15.44
CA THR A 250 4.19 9.75 16.70
C THR A 250 3.56 8.97 17.84
N HIS A 251 2.24 8.91 17.91
CA HIS A 251 1.50 8.17 18.95
C HIS A 251 1.58 6.63 18.84
N TRP A 252 2.19 6.10 17.75
CA TRP A 252 2.35 4.64 17.60
C TRP A 252 3.60 4.12 18.30
N TRP A 253 4.49 4.99 18.74
CA TRP A 253 5.73 4.62 19.42
C TRP A 253 5.76 5.09 20.85
N SER A 254 6.39 4.26 21.70
CA SER A 254 6.56 4.59 23.11
C SER A 254 7.42 5.85 23.28
N GLU A 255 6.89 6.82 24.01
CA GLU A 255 7.60 8.02 24.42
C GLU A 255 8.76 7.74 25.39
N GLU A 256 8.80 6.54 25.98
CA GLU A 256 9.93 6.10 26.79
C GLU A 256 11.16 5.79 25.94
N THR A 257 10.94 5.31 24.71
CA THR A 257 12.01 4.93 23.78
C THR A 257 12.39 6.06 22.84
N PHE A 258 11.41 6.82 22.35
CA PHE A 258 11.58 7.82 21.32
C PHE A 258 11.23 9.23 21.78
N ALA A 259 11.90 10.21 21.19
CA ALA A 259 11.52 11.61 21.22
C ALA A 259 11.23 12.09 19.79
N PHE A 260 10.31 13.07 19.68
CA PHE A 260 9.91 13.65 18.41
C PHE A 260 10.22 15.13 18.43
N VAL A 261 11.03 15.58 17.46
CA VAL A 261 11.55 16.94 17.38
C VAL A 261 10.95 17.60 16.14
N GLU A 262 10.41 18.81 16.30
CA GLU A 262 9.87 19.59 15.18
C GLU A 262 11.00 20.08 14.28
N LEU A 263 10.70 20.23 12.98
CA LEU A 263 11.59 20.93 12.06
C LEU A 263 11.37 22.44 12.19
N GLU A 264 12.44 23.23 12.26
CA GLU A 264 12.33 24.71 12.23
C GLU A 264 11.67 25.21 10.94
N GLU A 265 12.04 24.56 9.84
CA GLU A 265 11.41 24.75 8.54
C GLU A 265 10.48 23.56 8.28
N PRO A 266 9.16 23.73 8.39
CA PRO A 266 8.22 22.62 8.29
C PRO A 266 8.32 21.89 6.95
N PHE A 267 8.34 20.57 7.00
CA PHE A 267 8.31 19.70 5.84
C PHE A 267 6.94 19.04 5.74
N TYR A 268 6.26 19.28 4.62
CA TYR A 268 4.93 18.76 4.36
C TYR A 268 4.93 17.81 3.16
N ILE A 269 4.17 16.73 3.28
CA ILE A 269 3.82 15.87 2.16
C ILE A 269 2.30 15.82 2.06
N GLU A 270 1.80 16.04 0.85
CA GLU A 270 0.36 16.00 0.58
C GLU A 270 -0.09 14.58 0.33
N SER A 271 -1.25 14.21 0.88
CA SER A 271 -1.98 12.99 0.57
C SER A 271 -3.42 13.34 0.19
N ALA A 272 -4.06 12.45 -0.54
CA ALA A 272 -5.45 12.64 -0.98
C ALA A 272 -6.13 11.30 -1.23
N TRP A 273 -7.45 11.31 -1.34
CA TRP A 273 -8.21 10.19 -1.87
C TRP A 273 -8.07 10.15 -3.40
N LEU A 274 -7.54 9.04 -3.91
CA LEU A 274 -7.30 8.81 -5.33
C LEU A 274 -8.31 7.81 -5.86
N TYR A 275 -8.83 8.04 -7.07
CA TYR A 275 -9.78 7.15 -7.73
C TYR A 275 -9.67 7.24 -9.25
N SER A 276 -10.11 6.20 -9.94
CA SER A 276 -10.15 6.19 -11.40
C SER A 276 -11.31 7.06 -11.92
N ARG A 277 -11.04 7.95 -12.89
CA ARG A 277 -12.06 8.74 -13.58
C ARG A 277 -13.10 7.88 -14.32
N LYS A 278 -12.72 6.64 -14.64
CA LYS A 278 -13.58 5.68 -15.35
C LYS A 278 -14.41 4.82 -14.40
N ASN A 279 -14.22 4.95 -13.10
CA ASN A 279 -14.98 4.17 -12.13
C ASN A 279 -16.40 4.73 -12.02
N GLU A 280 -17.38 3.90 -12.36
CA GLU A 280 -18.82 4.27 -12.38
C GLU A 280 -19.56 3.85 -11.10
N ASN A 281 -18.87 3.36 -10.08
CA ASN A 281 -19.48 2.96 -8.82
C ASN A 281 -20.27 4.13 -8.19
N PRO A 282 -21.59 4.01 -7.98
CA PRO A 282 -22.37 5.07 -7.35
C PRO A 282 -21.90 5.41 -5.94
N ALA A 283 -21.46 4.42 -5.15
CA ALA A 283 -20.93 4.62 -3.81
C ALA A 283 -19.66 5.49 -3.80
N LEU A 284 -18.82 5.35 -4.82
CA LEU A 284 -17.64 6.20 -4.99
C LEU A 284 -18.05 7.66 -5.26
N ARG A 285 -19.07 7.89 -6.08
CA ARG A 285 -19.57 9.26 -6.35
C ARG A 285 -20.09 9.93 -5.08
N ASP A 286 -20.85 9.21 -4.28
CA ASP A 286 -21.39 9.69 -3.01
C ASP A 286 -20.24 10.03 -2.03
N PHE A 287 -19.21 9.18 -1.96
CA PHE A 287 -18.00 9.43 -1.15
C PHE A 287 -17.23 10.67 -1.61
N VAL A 288 -16.96 10.78 -2.91
CA VAL A 288 -16.25 11.93 -3.49
C VAL A 288 -16.98 13.24 -3.24
N GLU A 289 -18.31 13.23 -3.36
CA GLU A 289 -19.16 14.42 -3.08
C GLU A 289 -19.08 14.82 -1.61
N MET A 290 -19.14 13.85 -0.68
CA MET A 290 -18.98 14.11 0.75
C MET A 290 -17.64 14.77 1.04
N ILE A 291 -16.52 14.21 0.54
CA ILE A 291 -15.18 14.74 0.78
C ILE A 291 -15.00 16.14 0.18
N ARG A 292 -15.59 16.43 -1.00
CA ARG A 292 -15.54 17.78 -1.59
C ARG A 292 -16.22 18.81 -0.71
N LYS A 293 -17.43 18.50 -0.24
CA LYS A 293 -18.18 19.40 0.66
C LYS A 293 -17.42 19.68 1.95
N GLU A 294 -16.76 18.65 2.52
CA GLU A 294 -15.94 18.83 3.72
C GLU A 294 -14.72 19.71 3.45
N SER A 295 -14.06 19.57 2.30
CA SER A 295 -12.90 20.37 1.92
C SER A 295 -13.29 21.84 1.71
N GLU A 296 -14.40 22.11 1.02
CA GLU A 296 -14.93 23.45 0.80
C GLU A 296 -15.32 24.14 2.12
N ALA A 297 -15.90 23.39 3.06
CA ALA A 297 -16.26 23.90 4.38
C ALA A 297 -15.03 24.19 5.27
N ALA A 298 -13.92 23.53 5.05
CA ALA A 298 -12.67 23.75 5.78
C ALA A 298 -11.85 24.95 5.25
N GLU A 299 -12.10 25.37 4.02
CA GLU A 299 -11.44 26.55 3.38
C GLU A 299 -12.23 27.86 3.59
N ALA A 300 -13.50 27.79 4.00
CA ALA A 300 -14.40 28.92 4.26
C ALA A 300 -14.31 29.40 5.71
#